data_a25a760c491060b01b99f9900b718f30
#
_entry.id   a25a760c491060b01b99f9900b718f30
#
_cell.length_a   1.000
_cell.length_b   1.000
_cell.length_c   1.000
_cell.angle_alpha   90.00
_cell.angle_beta   90.00
_cell.angle_gamma   90.00
#
_symmetry.space_group_name_H-M   'P 1'
#
loop_
_entity.id
_entity.type
_entity.pdbx_description
1 polymer ?
#
loop_
_entity_poly.entity_id
_entity_poly.type
_entity_poly.pdbx_seq_one_letter_code
_entity_poly.pdbx_strand_id
1 'polypeptide(L)'
;MPELPEVETTRKLIAPLLEGRTLLGFEYDPSHRYTDLENVVGLTVSKLSRRGKYILVGFEDSTLELIVHLGMTGGFRATPDKHTRVTVHTDSGDVFFTDSRKFGKWRVVQGGEYAEMPTLHAMGPEPLGDSFLLEDFVNAAAKAGTVKPWLLSQKPVVGLGNIYADESLHLSGIHPEDRRLSRAQAERLYAAIKQVLTQAVNAGGSTLSDGSYQQPDGNPGYFQLEHQAYGREDMPCPTCGEPIQKFWLGGRGTHVCVNCQPLERD
;
A
#
# COMPACT_ATOMS: atom_id res chain seq x y z
N MET A 1 7.62 3.64 -2.34
CA MET A 1 6.48 4.02 -1.45
C MET A 1 5.81 2.73 -1.02
N PRO A 2 5.64 2.48 0.27
CA PRO A 2 4.87 1.33 0.74
C PRO A 2 3.49 1.26 0.09
N GLU A 3 3.16 0.13 -0.52
CA GLU A 3 1.85 -0.21 -1.08
C GLU A 3 1.15 -1.19 -0.12
N LEU A 4 0.03 -1.79 -0.49
CA LEU A 4 -0.72 -2.67 0.40
C LEU A 4 0.13 -3.77 1.05
N PRO A 5 0.99 -4.53 0.33
CA PRO A 5 1.77 -5.60 0.94
C PRO A 5 2.75 -5.12 2.01
N GLU A 6 3.44 -4.00 1.77
CA GLU A 6 4.37 -3.42 2.73
C GLU A 6 3.65 -2.91 3.98
N VAL A 7 2.49 -2.27 3.79
CA VAL A 7 1.67 -1.77 4.91
C VAL A 7 1.10 -2.93 5.74
N GLU A 8 0.63 -4.00 5.09
CA GLU A 8 0.11 -5.19 5.78
C GLU A 8 1.21 -5.92 6.56
N THR A 9 2.39 -6.07 5.98
CA THR A 9 3.55 -6.65 6.65
C THR A 9 3.95 -5.81 7.87
N THR A 10 4.04 -4.49 7.68
CA THR A 10 4.33 -3.56 8.78
C THR A 10 3.30 -3.70 9.90
N ARG A 11 1.99 -3.67 9.57
CA ARG A 11 0.91 -3.83 10.54
C ARG A 11 1.05 -5.12 11.35
N LYS A 12 1.28 -6.25 10.68
CA LYS A 12 1.44 -7.55 11.33
C LYS A 12 2.61 -7.58 12.31
N LEU A 13 3.73 -6.95 11.94
CA LEU A 13 4.95 -6.97 12.77
C LEU A 13 4.90 -5.99 13.94
N ILE A 14 4.16 -4.88 13.82
CA ILE A 14 4.01 -3.94 14.94
C ILE A 14 2.81 -4.26 15.85
N ALA A 15 1.84 -5.04 15.39
CA ALA A 15 0.68 -5.41 16.19
C ALA A 15 1.07 -6.02 17.56
N PRO A 16 2.00 -6.96 17.68
CA PRO A 16 2.43 -7.51 18.98
C PRO A 16 3.10 -6.48 19.90
N LEU A 17 3.58 -5.38 19.34
CA LEU A 17 4.25 -4.31 20.11
C LEU A 17 3.25 -3.29 20.67
N LEU A 18 2.06 -3.19 20.07
CA LEU A 18 1.08 -2.16 20.37
C LEU A 18 -0.24 -2.70 20.92
N GLU A 19 -0.75 -3.83 20.41
CA GLU A 19 -2.04 -4.39 20.85
C GLU A 19 -1.99 -4.81 22.32
N GLY A 20 -2.97 -4.41 23.10
CA GLY A 20 -3.05 -4.58 24.55
C GLY A 20 -2.11 -3.67 25.33
N ARG A 21 -1.46 -2.68 24.70
CA ARG A 21 -0.57 -1.72 25.38
C ARG A 21 -1.27 -0.39 25.59
N THR A 22 -0.99 0.23 26.73
CA THR A 22 -1.46 1.60 27.02
C THR A 22 -0.47 2.60 26.45
N LEU A 23 -0.96 3.59 25.70
CA LEU A 23 -0.14 4.67 25.17
C LEU A 23 0.12 5.69 26.29
N LEU A 24 1.39 5.88 26.64
CA LEU A 24 1.81 6.81 27.69
C LEU A 24 2.14 8.20 27.16
N GLY A 25 2.42 8.35 25.88
CA GLY A 25 2.74 9.63 25.25
C GLY A 25 3.36 9.49 23.88
N PHE A 26 3.62 10.63 23.27
CA PHE A 26 4.28 10.73 21.98
C PHE A 26 5.36 11.81 22.01
N GLU A 27 6.52 11.51 21.40
CA GLU A 27 7.50 12.53 21.02
C GLU A 27 7.49 12.66 19.49
N TYR A 28 7.28 13.87 18.99
CA TYR A 28 7.29 14.16 17.55
C TYR A 28 7.53 15.65 17.28
N ASP A 29 8.07 15.96 16.08
CA ASP A 29 8.12 17.34 15.62
C ASP A 29 6.71 17.85 15.31
N PRO A 30 6.24 18.94 15.94
CA PRO A 30 4.94 19.50 15.63
C PRO A 30 4.85 19.89 14.16
N SER A 31 3.91 19.28 13.44
CA SER A 31 3.66 19.58 12.03
C SER A 31 2.21 19.21 11.69
N HIS A 32 1.70 19.78 10.61
CA HIS A 32 0.38 19.42 10.08
C HIS A 32 0.24 17.95 9.65
N ARG A 33 1.31 17.16 9.77
CA ARG A 33 1.34 15.73 9.42
C ARG A 33 1.06 14.82 10.59
N TYR A 34 1.29 15.29 11.82
CA TYR A 34 1.06 14.56 13.05
C TYR A 34 0.12 15.39 13.91
N THR A 35 -1.17 15.00 13.95
CA THR A 35 -2.21 15.83 14.58
C THR A 35 -3.05 15.03 15.55
N ASP A 36 -3.39 15.67 16.66
CA ASP A 36 -4.34 15.22 17.67
C ASP A 36 -3.90 13.94 18.41
N LEU A 37 -2.57 13.61 18.38
CA LEU A 37 -2.03 12.37 18.97
C LEU A 37 -2.23 12.32 20.49
N GLU A 38 -2.29 13.47 21.16
CA GLU A 38 -2.52 13.58 22.58
C GLU A 38 -3.90 13.04 23.01
N ASN A 39 -4.87 13.05 22.10
CA ASN A 39 -6.24 12.59 22.38
C ASN A 39 -6.33 11.08 22.67
N VAL A 40 -5.30 10.31 22.36
CA VAL A 40 -5.26 8.86 22.59
C VAL A 40 -4.25 8.46 23.67
N VAL A 41 -3.62 9.44 24.34
CA VAL A 41 -2.75 9.17 25.50
C VAL A 41 -3.60 8.66 26.66
N GLY A 42 -3.14 7.61 27.32
CA GLY A 42 -3.86 6.91 28.39
C GLY A 42 -4.83 5.84 27.89
N LEU A 43 -5.05 5.71 26.57
CA LEU A 43 -5.89 4.66 26.00
C LEU A 43 -5.08 3.38 25.73
N THR A 44 -5.73 2.23 25.89
CA THR A 44 -5.18 0.92 25.56
C THR A 44 -5.52 0.58 24.11
N VAL A 45 -4.53 0.18 23.34
CA VAL A 45 -4.72 -0.25 21.94
C VAL A 45 -5.46 -1.58 21.89
N SER A 46 -6.63 -1.61 21.26
CA SER A 46 -7.44 -2.82 21.12
C SER A 46 -7.00 -3.68 19.95
N LYS A 47 -6.78 -3.05 18.77
CA LYS A 47 -6.47 -3.76 17.53
C LYS A 47 -5.84 -2.85 16.49
N LEU A 48 -4.91 -3.42 15.72
CA LEU A 48 -4.42 -2.82 14.48
C LEU A 48 -5.11 -3.46 13.27
N SER A 49 -5.72 -2.62 12.45
CA SER A 49 -6.31 -3.03 11.17
C SER A 49 -5.64 -2.27 10.01
N ARG A 50 -6.00 -2.59 8.78
CA ARG A 50 -5.49 -1.92 7.57
C ARG A 50 -6.65 -1.55 6.65
N ARG A 51 -6.55 -0.37 6.05
CA ARG A 51 -7.39 0.05 4.95
C ARG A 51 -6.54 0.60 3.81
N GLY A 52 -6.44 -0.12 2.69
CA GLY A 52 -5.55 0.24 1.58
C GLY A 52 -4.10 0.36 2.04
N LYS A 53 -3.56 1.57 2.01
CA LYS A 53 -2.18 1.90 2.42
C LYS A 53 -2.11 2.59 3.79
N TYR A 54 -3.15 2.45 4.61
CA TYR A 54 -3.24 3.03 5.96
C TYR A 54 -3.30 1.92 7.00
N ILE A 55 -2.62 2.12 8.13
CA ILE A 55 -2.81 1.34 9.36
C ILE A 55 -3.79 2.13 10.21
N LEU A 56 -4.77 1.43 10.75
CA LEU A 56 -5.80 1.97 11.62
C LEU A 56 -5.62 1.34 13.00
N VAL A 57 -5.42 2.17 14.03
CA VAL A 57 -5.22 1.75 15.41
C VAL A 57 -6.48 2.09 16.19
N GLY A 58 -7.21 1.06 16.62
CA GLY A 58 -8.39 1.20 17.48
C GLY A 58 -8.02 1.08 18.95
N PHE A 59 -8.87 1.60 19.83
CA PHE A 59 -8.64 1.62 21.27
C PHE A 59 -9.79 0.94 22.02
N GLU A 60 -9.50 0.41 23.21
CA GLU A 60 -10.49 -0.16 24.11
C GLU A 60 -11.38 0.96 24.66
N ASP A 61 -12.68 0.68 24.81
CA ASP A 61 -13.67 1.60 25.39
C ASP A 61 -13.67 3.02 24.77
N SER A 62 -13.21 3.16 23.53
CA SER A 62 -13.14 4.44 22.81
C SER A 62 -13.60 4.30 21.37
N THR A 63 -14.22 5.37 20.87
CA THR A 63 -14.59 5.51 19.46
C THR A 63 -13.49 6.21 18.63
N LEU A 64 -12.39 6.61 19.26
CA LEU A 64 -11.26 7.24 18.56
C LEU A 64 -10.46 6.19 17.78
N GLU A 65 -9.88 6.63 16.68
CA GLU A 65 -9.01 5.82 15.85
C GLU A 65 -7.78 6.65 15.44
N LEU A 66 -6.57 6.08 15.63
CA LEU A 66 -5.34 6.68 15.12
C LEU A 66 -5.06 6.10 13.72
N ILE A 67 -5.00 6.98 12.74
CA ILE A 67 -4.71 6.66 11.34
C ILE A 67 -3.25 6.93 11.04
N VAL A 68 -2.54 5.92 10.54
CA VAL A 68 -1.12 5.99 10.18
C VAL A 68 -0.94 5.73 8.68
N HIS A 69 -0.42 6.72 7.96
CA HIS A 69 0.05 6.59 6.59
C HIS A 69 1.58 6.66 6.57
N LEU A 70 2.23 5.64 6.03
CA LEU A 70 3.69 5.54 6.06
C LEU A 70 4.41 6.57 5.14
N GLY A 71 3.71 7.16 4.19
CA GLY A 71 4.32 8.05 3.20
C GLY A 71 5.13 7.27 2.17
N MET A 72 6.31 7.78 1.81
CA MET A 72 7.17 7.15 0.80
C MET A 72 8.34 6.36 1.39
N THR A 73 8.80 6.75 2.57
CA THR A 73 9.98 6.18 3.24
C THR A 73 9.74 5.88 4.71
N GLY A 74 8.48 6.05 5.15
CA GLY A 74 8.10 5.79 6.53
C GLY A 74 8.07 4.30 6.85
N GLY A 75 8.51 3.96 8.04
CA GLY A 75 8.48 2.61 8.58
C GLY A 75 8.77 2.60 10.07
N PHE A 76 8.44 1.51 10.72
CA PHE A 76 8.73 1.33 12.13
C PHE A 76 10.09 0.67 12.33
N ARG A 77 10.75 0.93 13.47
CA ARG A 77 12.07 0.40 13.82
C ARG A 77 12.14 0.05 15.31
N ALA A 78 13.03 -0.90 15.63
CA ALA A 78 13.28 -1.31 17.01
C ALA A 78 14.12 -0.28 17.78
N THR A 79 14.89 0.56 17.09
CA THR A 79 15.75 1.59 17.69
C THR A 79 15.57 2.91 16.94
N PRO A 80 15.69 4.05 17.65
CA PRO A 80 15.61 5.35 17.01
C PRO A 80 16.85 5.65 16.15
N ASP A 81 16.67 6.50 15.15
CA ASP A 81 17.74 7.05 14.33
C ASP A 81 17.51 8.54 14.03
N LYS A 82 18.40 9.16 13.24
CA LYS A 82 18.29 10.58 12.84
C LYS A 82 17.03 10.90 12.02
N HIS A 83 16.32 9.89 11.54
CA HIS A 83 15.10 10.01 10.76
C HIS A 83 13.86 9.64 11.58
N THR A 84 13.99 9.36 12.87
CA THR A 84 12.84 9.16 13.76
C THR A 84 11.98 10.43 13.77
N ARG A 85 10.68 10.27 13.55
CA ARG A 85 9.70 11.35 13.45
C ARG A 85 8.63 11.27 14.52
N VAL A 86 8.31 10.06 14.97
CA VAL A 86 7.42 9.82 16.08
C VAL A 86 8.01 8.73 16.95
N THR A 87 8.10 8.98 18.26
CA THR A 87 8.30 7.96 19.28
C THR A 87 6.96 7.76 19.98
N VAL A 88 6.51 6.54 20.02
CA VAL A 88 5.31 6.14 20.76
C VAL A 88 5.76 5.50 22.07
N HIS A 89 5.47 6.13 23.20
CA HIS A 89 5.75 5.58 24.52
C HIS A 89 4.61 4.67 24.95
N THR A 90 4.90 3.43 25.29
CA THR A 90 3.91 2.48 25.83
C THR A 90 4.35 1.94 27.20
N ASP A 91 3.42 1.31 27.91
CA ASP A 91 3.70 0.61 29.16
C ASP A 91 4.65 -0.60 29.03
N SER A 92 5.04 -0.95 27.78
CA SER A 92 5.93 -2.06 27.48
C SER A 92 7.24 -1.63 26.77
N GLY A 93 7.42 -0.33 26.57
CA GLY A 93 8.59 0.24 25.88
C GLY A 93 8.20 1.13 24.69
N ASP A 94 9.21 1.63 24.02
CA ASP A 94 9.05 2.60 22.94
C ASP A 94 8.97 1.94 21.56
N VAL A 95 8.15 2.53 20.70
CA VAL A 95 8.05 2.15 19.27
C VAL A 95 8.40 3.37 18.43
N PHE A 96 9.34 3.20 17.49
CA PHE A 96 9.90 4.31 16.71
C PHE A 96 9.38 4.29 15.27
N PHE A 97 8.84 5.40 14.81
CA PHE A 97 8.50 5.63 13.41
C PHE A 97 9.56 6.52 12.76
N THR A 98 10.22 6.01 11.74
CA THR A 98 11.26 6.73 10.99
C THR A 98 10.75 7.10 9.60
N ASP A 99 11.04 8.30 9.13
CA ASP A 99 10.70 8.76 7.77
C ASP A 99 11.68 9.83 7.29
N SER A 100 12.61 9.43 6.41
CA SER A 100 13.65 10.31 5.89
C SER A 100 13.08 11.47 5.05
N ARG A 101 11.98 11.23 4.32
CA ARG A 101 11.36 12.22 3.43
C ARG A 101 10.25 13.05 4.09
N LYS A 102 9.85 12.71 5.30
CA LYS A 102 8.79 13.42 6.06
C LYS A 102 7.43 13.46 5.34
N PHE A 103 7.04 12.39 4.63
CA PHE A 103 5.75 12.28 3.94
C PHE A 103 4.73 11.42 4.70
N GLY A 104 5.17 10.77 5.76
CA GLY A 104 4.29 10.07 6.68
C GLY A 104 3.24 11.01 7.28
N LYS A 105 2.06 10.50 7.56
CA LYS A 105 0.96 11.29 8.12
C LYS A 105 0.19 10.46 9.15
N TRP A 106 0.06 11.02 10.35
CA TRP A 106 -0.67 10.42 11.45
C TRP A 106 -1.77 11.36 11.91
N ARG A 107 -2.94 10.84 12.18
CA ARG A 107 -4.07 11.63 12.65
C ARG A 107 -5.01 10.81 13.51
N VAL A 108 -5.46 11.39 14.63
CA VAL A 108 -6.57 10.84 15.40
C VAL A 108 -7.89 11.40 14.87
N VAL A 109 -8.87 10.53 14.69
CA VAL A 109 -10.22 10.86 14.22
C VAL A 109 -11.26 10.07 15.01
N GLN A 110 -12.54 10.43 14.88
CA GLN A 110 -13.62 9.52 15.27
C GLN A 110 -13.64 8.33 14.29
N GLY A 111 -13.72 7.13 14.82
CA GLY A 111 -13.73 5.91 14.01
C GLY A 111 -14.85 5.93 12.95
N GLY A 112 -14.46 5.67 11.70
CA GLY A 112 -15.37 5.75 10.56
C GLY A 112 -15.55 7.16 9.97
N GLU A 113 -15.07 8.22 10.60
CA GLU A 113 -15.17 9.60 10.09
C GLU A 113 -13.89 10.05 9.37
N TYR A 114 -13.78 9.72 8.09
CA TYR A 114 -12.58 9.98 7.30
C TYR A 114 -12.69 11.19 6.36
N ALA A 115 -13.66 12.09 6.55
CA ALA A 115 -13.90 13.24 5.66
C ALA A 115 -12.66 14.13 5.50
N GLU A 116 -11.88 14.32 6.57
CA GLU A 116 -10.63 15.08 6.54
C GLU A 116 -9.43 14.33 5.93
N MET A 117 -9.66 13.08 5.54
CA MET A 117 -8.70 12.25 4.82
C MET A 117 -9.30 11.80 3.48
N PRO A 118 -9.39 12.69 2.48
CA PRO A 118 -10.19 12.45 1.25
C PRO A 118 -9.81 11.16 0.53
N THR A 119 -8.52 10.79 0.57
CA THR A 119 -8.07 9.55 -0.05
C THR A 119 -8.63 8.32 0.65
N LEU A 120 -8.66 8.32 2.00
CA LEU A 120 -9.21 7.21 2.79
C LEU A 120 -10.74 7.15 2.66
N HIS A 121 -11.40 8.31 2.67
CA HIS A 121 -12.86 8.42 2.55
C HIS A 121 -13.39 7.88 1.20
N ALA A 122 -12.69 8.17 0.10
CA ALA A 122 -13.13 7.84 -1.26
C ALA A 122 -12.58 6.50 -1.81
N MET A 123 -12.04 5.64 -0.95
CA MET A 123 -11.43 4.38 -1.36
C MET A 123 -12.43 3.34 -1.82
N GLY A 124 -12.07 2.61 -2.88
CA GLY A 124 -12.74 1.41 -3.35
C GLY A 124 -12.60 0.19 -2.41
N PRO A 125 -12.98 -1.00 -2.85
CA PRO A 125 -12.94 -2.23 -2.03
C PRO A 125 -11.53 -2.71 -1.73
N GLU A 126 -11.38 -3.49 -0.63
CA GLU A 126 -10.17 -4.20 -0.25
C GLU A 126 -9.93 -5.41 -1.15
N PRO A 127 -8.80 -5.51 -1.87
CA PRO A 127 -8.57 -6.57 -2.87
C PRO A 127 -8.50 -7.97 -2.28
N LEU A 128 -8.10 -8.11 -1.02
CA LEU A 128 -7.95 -9.39 -0.32
C LEU A 128 -9.10 -9.66 0.67
N GLY A 129 -10.15 -8.83 0.66
CA GLY A 129 -11.34 -8.97 1.49
C GLY A 129 -12.58 -9.34 0.66
N ASP A 130 -13.67 -9.59 1.37
CA ASP A 130 -14.94 -10.00 0.76
C ASP A 130 -15.66 -8.89 0.01
N SER A 131 -15.27 -7.62 0.23
CA SER A 131 -15.86 -6.46 -0.44
C SER A 131 -15.41 -6.28 -1.90
N PHE A 132 -14.35 -6.97 -2.36
CA PHE A 132 -13.89 -6.91 -3.74
C PHE A 132 -14.64 -7.94 -4.58
N LEU A 133 -15.76 -7.52 -5.14
CA LEU A 133 -16.65 -8.38 -5.92
C LEU A 133 -16.30 -8.34 -7.39
N LEU A 134 -16.26 -9.51 -8.05
CA LEU A 134 -15.91 -9.65 -9.46
C LEU A 134 -16.85 -8.84 -10.37
N GLU A 135 -18.16 -8.94 -10.17
CA GLU A 135 -19.13 -8.26 -11.02
C GLU A 135 -19.04 -6.73 -10.93
N ASP A 136 -18.79 -6.20 -9.73
CA ASP A 136 -18.61 -4.75 -9.55
C ASP A 136 -17.33 -4.27 -10.25
N PHE A 137 -16.24 -5.05 -10.14
CA PHE A 137 -14.99 -4.74 -10.81
C PHE A 137 -15.13 -4.80 -12.33
N VAL A 138 -15.80 -5.82 -12.89
CA VAL A 138 -16.06 -5.96 -14.32
C VAL A 138 -16.88 -4.77 -14.83
N ASN A 139 -17.96 -4.41 -14.13
CA ASN A 139 -18.80 -3.27 -14.50
C ASN A 139 -18.04 -1.92 -14.46
N ALA A 140 -17.12 -1.75 -13.51
CA ALA A 140 -16.28 -0.57 -13.42
C ALA A 140 -15.20 -0.55 -14.52
N ALA A 141 -14.59 -1.69 -14.81
CA ALA A 141 -13.54 -1.85 -15.83
C ALA A 141 -14.05 -1.57 -17.26
N ALA A 142 -15.29 -1.96 -17.55
CA ALA A 142 -15.96 -1.65 -18.84
C ALA A 142 -16.10 -0.14 -19.10
N LYS A 143 -16.02 0.69 -18.06
CA LYS A 143 -16.12 2.15 -18.14
C LYS A 143 -14.80 2.85 -17.85
N ALA A 144 -13.74 2.08 -17.60
CA ALA A 144 -12.45 2.63 -17.23
C ALA A 144 -11.87 3.48 -18.37
N GLY A 145 -11.24 4.58 -18.00
CA GLY A 145 -10.31 5.27 -18.88
C GLY A 145 -9.04 4.44 -19.08
N THR A 146 -7.88 5.09 -19.17
CA THR A 146 -6.60 4.37 -19.23
C THR A 146 -6.41 3.52 -17.97
N VAL A 147 -6.17 2.21 -18.15
CA VAL A 147 -6.33 1.21 -17.07
C VAL A 147 -5.34 1.41 -15.93
N LYS A 148 -4.05 1.67 -16.20
CA LYS A 148 -3.09 1.86 -15.10
C LYS A 148 -3.39 3.09 -14.25
N PRO A 149 -3.61 4.30 -14.78
CA PRO A 149 -4.08 5.44 -13.99
C PRO A 149 -5.38 5.18 -13.24
N TRP A 150 -6.32 4.43 -13.84
CA TRP A 150 -7.57 4.04 -13.20
C TRP A 150 -7.32 3.16 -11.95
N LEU A 151 -6.45 2.15 -12.05
CA LEU A 151 -6.04 1.34 -10.89
C LEU A 151 -5.38 2.18 -9.80
N LEU A 152 -4.47 3.08 -10.19
CA LEU A 152 -3.74 3.95 -9.25
C LEU A 152 -4.63 4.96 -8.53
N SER A 153 -5.83 5.24 -9.06
CA SER A 153 -6.80 6.15 -8.45
C SER A 153 -7.36 5.67 -7.10
N GLN A 154 -7.13 4.44 -6.72
CA GLN A 154 -7.65 3.76 -5.52
C GLN A 154 -9.18 3.62 -5.50
N LYS A 155 -9.88 3.92 -6.59
CA LYS A 155 -11.34 3.83 -6.69
C LYS A 155 -11.83 2.43 -7.05
N PRO A 156 -11.25 1.73 -8.06
CA PRO A 156 -11.71 0.38 -8.41
C PRO A 156 -11.30 -0.67 -7.38
N VAL A 157 -10.17 -0.47 -6.77
CA VAL A 157 -9.55 -1.33 -5.77
C VAL A 157 -8.46 -0.55 -5.03
N VAL A 158 -8.31 -0.76 -3.74
CA VAL A 158 -7.33 -0.04 -2.94
C VAL A 158 -6.00 -0.78 -2.83
N GLY A 159 -4.97 -0.06 -2.43
CA GLY A 159 -3.70 -0.63 -2.06
C GLY A 159 -2.70 -0.81 -3.20
N LEU A 160 -3.15 -0.85 -4.46
CA LEU A 160 -2.26 -0.87 -5.62
C LEU A 160 -1.52 0.46 -5.76
N GLY A 161 -0.21 0.37 -5.94
CA GLY A 161 0.62 1.47 -6.38
C GLY A 161 1.33 1.10 -7.68
N ASN A 162 2.49 1.68 -7.92
CA ASN A 162 3.17 1.54 -9.20
C ASN A 162 3.72 0.13 -9.43
N ILE A 163 4.22 -0.51 -8.37
CA ILE A 163 4.79 -1.86 -8.43
C ILE A 163 3.69 -2.85 -8.79
N TYR A 164 2.69 -2.95 -7.92
CA TYR A 164 1.69 -4.00 -8.03
C TYR A 164 0.67 -3.75 -9.15
N ALA A 165 0.55 -2.51 -9.66
CA ALA A 165 -0.19 -2.24 -10.89
C ALA A 165 0.54 -2.80 -12.12
N ASP A 166 1.86 -2.57 -12.27
CA ASP A 166 2.63 -3.13 -13.38
C ASP A 166 2.65 -4.65 -13.35
N GLU A 167 2.86 -5.26 -12.18
CA GLU A 167 2.87 -6.71 -12.00
C GLU A 167 1.49 -7.35 -12.32
N SER A 168 0.39 -6.73 -11.83
CA SER A 168 -0.96 -7.23 -12.11
C SER A 168 -1.34 -7.12 -13.59
N LEU A 169 -0.95 -6.03 -14.24
CA LEU A 169 -1.18 -5.84 -15.67
C LEU A 169 -0.35 -6.81 -16.51
N HIS A 170 0.91 -7.05 -16.14
CA HIS A 170 1.74 -8.04 -16.80
C HIS A 170 1.16 -9.44 -16.69
N LEU A 171 0.80 -9.87 -15.47
CA LEU A 171 0.23 -11.21 -15.23
C LEU A 171 -1.10 -11.42 -15.95
N SER A 172 -1.91 -10.37 -16.11
CA SER A 172 -3.19 -10.45 -16.82
C SER A 172 -3.08 -10.31 -18.34
N GLY A 173 -1.90 -9.96 -18.87
CA GLY A 173 -1.69 -9.72 -20.29
C GLY A 173 -2.41 -8.47 -20.83
N ILE A 174 -2.55 -7.43 -20.00
CA ILE A 174 -3.27 -6.20 -20.34
C ILE A 174 -2.27 -5.05 -20.47
N HIS A 175 -2.35 -4.30 -21.57
CA HIS A 175 -1.49 -3.14 -21.78
C HIS A 175 -1.87 -2.01 -20.81
N PRO A 176 -0.91 -1.31 -20.17
CA PRO A 176 -1.19 -0.23 -19.23
C PRO A 176 -2.04 0.93 -19.79
N GLU A 177 -2.04 1.12 -21.13
CA GLU A 177 -2.81 2.13 -21.82
C GLU A 177 -4.18 1.67 -22.32
N ASP A 178 -4.52 0.37 -22.19
CA ASP A 178 -5.84 -0.14 -22.58
C ASP A 178 -6.96 0.61 -21.86
N ARG A 179 -8.12 0.62 -22.49
CA ARG A 179 -9.32 1.31 -21.99
C ARG A 179 -10.52 0.39 -22.12
N ARG A 180 -11.56 0.63 -21.29
CA ARG A 180 -12.84 -0.08 -21.42
C ARG A 180 -12.67 -1.58 -21.55
N LEU A 181 -12.05 -2.20 -20.56
CA LEU A 181 -11.73 -3.62 -20.62
C LEU A 181 -12.98 -4.45 -20.91
N SER A 182 -12.84 -5.42 -21.79
CA SER A 182 -13.83 -6.48 -21.97
C SER A 182 -14.02 -7.28 -20.71
N ARG A 183 -15.13 -8.00 -20.59
CA ARG A 183 -15.38 -8.87 -19.44
C ARG A 183 -14.22 -9.83 -19.19
N ALA A 184 -13.75 -10.50 -20.24
CA ALA A 184 -12.65 -11.47 -20.13
C ALA A 184 -11.33 -10.83 -19.67
N GLN A 185 -11.00 -9.63 -20.14
CA GLN A 185 -9.84 -8.88 -19.63
C GLN A 185 -10.01 -8.49 -18.15
N ALA A 186 -11.18 -7.97 -17.77
CA ALA A 186 -11.46 -7.59 -16.40
C ALA A 186 -11.41 -8.78 -15.42
N GLU A 187 -11.92 -9.95 -15.82
CA GLU A 187 -11.82 -11.18 -15.04
C GLU A 187 -10.37 -11.63 -14.81
N ARG A 188 -9.53 -11.59 -15.87
CA ARG A 188 -8.10 -11.88 -15.74
C ARG A 188 -7.39 -10.88 -14.82
N LEU A 189 -7.67 -9.58 -14.97
CA LEU A 189 -7.06 -8.55 -14.14
C LEU A 189 -7.49 -8.67 -12.67
N TYR A 190 -8.77 -8.95 -12.41
CA TYR A 190 -9.27 -9.22 -11.06
C TYR A 190 -8.52 -10.37 -10.39
N ALA A 191 -8.36 -11.49 -11.09
CA ALA A 191 -7.62 -12.65 -10.58
C ALA A 191 -6.13 -12.32 -10.36
N ALA A 192 -5.51 -11.63 -11.31
CA ALA A 192 -4.11 -11.22 -11.23
C ALA A 192 -3.84 -10.29 -10.04
N ILE A 193 -4.71 -9.30 -9.78
CA ILE A 193 -4.59 -8.40 -8.61
C ILE A 193 -4.59 -9.22 -7.31
N LYS A 194 -5.52 -10.12 -7.13
CA LYS A 194 -5.59 -10.96 -5.93
C LYS A 194 -4.37 -11.85 -5.78
N GLN A 195 -3.92 -12.47 -6.87
CA GLN A 195 -2.76 -13.35 -6.86
C GLN A 195 -1.48 -12.60 -6.50
N VAL A 196 -1.17 -11.52 -7.21
CA VAL A 196 0.04 -10.72 -7.01
C VAL A 196 0.10 -10.16 -5.59
N LEU A 197 -0.99 -9.59 -5.10
CA LEU A 197 -1.02 -9.01 -3.75
C LEU A 197 -0.91 -10.07 -2.66
N THR A 198 -1.51 -11.26 -2.86
CA THR A 198 -1.37 -12.37 -1.91
C THR A 198 0.07 -12.86 -1.83
N GLN A 199 0.71 -13.08 -2.98
CA GLN A 199 2.12 -13.48 -3.06
C GLN A 199 3.03 -12.43 -2.42
N ALA A 200 2.81 -11.15 -2.73
CA ALA A 200 3.60 -10.05 -2.19
C ALA A 200 3.46 -9.91 -0.66
N VAL A 201 2.25 -10.07 -0.11
CA VAL A 201 2.06 -10.07 1.35
C VAL A 201 2.79 -11.26 1.99
N ASN A 202 2.74 -12.44 1.39
CA ASN A 202 3.44 -13.62 1.90
C ASN A 202 4.97 -13.48 1.84
N ALA A 203 5.48 -12.73 0.85
CA ALA A 203 6.91 -12.43 0.70
C ALA A 203 7.37 -11.20 1.53
N GLY A 204 6.49 -10.62 2.36
CA GLY A 204 6.82 -9.45 3.19
C GLY A 204 6.95 -8.13 2.43
N GLY A 205 6.37 -8.02 1.24
CA GLY A 205 6.46 -6.86 0.36
C GLY A 205 7.74 -6.81 -0.47
N SER A 206 8.00 -5.67 -1.11
CA SER A 206 9.16 -5.44 -1.96
C SER A 206 10.12 -4.43 -1.35
N THR A 207 11.37 -4.82 -1.11
CA THR A 207 12.47 -3.89 -0.79
C THR A 207 13.25 -3.60 -2.07
N LEU A 208 13.12 -2.36 -2.55
CA LEU A 208 13.82 -1.91 -3.75
C LEU A 208 15.27 -1.53 -3.44
N SER A 209 16.10 -1.33 -4.49
CA SER A 209 17.51 -0.98 -4.37
C SER A 209 17.79 0.33 -3.62
N ASP A 210 16.80 1.23 -3.55
CA ASP A 210 16.89 2.47 -2.77
C ASP A 210 16.73 2.27 -1.26
N GLY A 211 16.41 1.04 -0.80
CA GLY A 211 16.23 0.70 0.60
C GLY A 211 15.10 1.46 1.29
N SER A 212 14.19 2.07 0.52
CA SER A 212 13.13 2.94 1.06
C SER A 212 12.11 2.22 1.93
N TYR A 213 11.98 0.91 1.79
CA TYR A 213 11.17 0.05 2.64
C TYR A 213 12.02 -1.08 3.22
N GLN A 214 11.87 -1.30 4.50
CA GLN A 214 12.32 -2.46 5.25
C GLN A 214 11.24 -2.82 6.27
N GLN A 215 11.16 -4.08 6.63
CA GLN A 215 10.29 -4.54 7.68
C GLN A 215 10.71 -3.95 9.04
N PRO A 216 9.81 -3.84 10.03
CA PRO A 216 10.12 -3.31 11.37
C PRO A 216 11.27 -4.01 12.09
N ASP A 217 11.48 -5.29 11.84
CA ASP A 217 12.59 -6.11 12.36
C ASP A 217 13.91 -5.93 11.61
N GLY A 218 13.94 -5.06 10.59
CA GLY A 218 15.10 -4.76 9.76
C GLY A 218 15.31 -5.71 8.58
N ASN A 219 14.51 -6.77 8.45
CA ASN A 219 14.58 -7.65 7.31
C ASN A 219 14.06 -6.97 6.03
N PRO A 220 14.57 -7.34 4.84
CA PRO A 220 13.98 -6.89 3.59
C PRO A 220 12.66 -7.63 3.33
N GLY A 221 11.78 -7.05 2.52
CA GLY A 221 10.79 -7.81 1.78
C GLY A 221 11.50 -8.60 0.68
N TYR A 222 10.84 -9.60 0.13
CA TYR A 222 11.46 -10.50 -0.87
C TYR A 222 10.73 -10.54 -2.21
N PHE A 223 9.55 -9.93 -2.33
CA PHE A 223 8.78 -9.98 -3.57
C PHE A 223 9.47 -9.32 -4.77
N GLN A 224 10.42 -8.41 -4.57
CA GLN A 224 11.22 -7.84 -5.67
C GLN A 224 12.01 -8.89 -6.44
N LEU A 225 12.27 -10.05 -5.87
CA LEU A 225 12.93 -11.18 -6.57
C LEU A 225 11.98 -11.89 -7.54
N GLU A 226 10.69 -11.68 -7.39
CA GLU A 226 9.61 -12.28 -8.20
C GLU A 226 9.04 -11.31 -9.23
N HIS A 227 9.53 -10.05 -9.30
CA HIS A 227 9.04 -9.07 -10.26
C HIS A 227 9.18 -9.58 -11.70
N GLN A 228 8.11 -9.50 -12.47
CA GLN A 228 8.06 -9.90 -13.87
C GLN A 228 8.21 -8.72 -14.83
N ALA A 229 7.78 -7.52 -14.43
CA ALA A 229 7.81 -6.31 -15.22
C ALA A 229 8.46 -5.12 -14.48
N TYR A 230 8.03 -4.84 -13.25
CA TYR A 230 8.46 -3.64 -12.54
C TYR A 230 9.97 -3.63 -12.26
N GLY A 231 10.65 -2.54 -12.69
CA GLY A 231 12.10 -2.38 -12.47
C GLY A 231 12.96 -3.26 -13.37
N ARG A 232 12.39 -3.89 -14.40
CA ARG A 232 13.07 -4.78 -15.33
C ARG A 232 13.29 -4.17 -16.73
N GLU A 233 13.35 -2.83 -16.83
CA GLU A 233 13.64 -2.13 -18.09
C GLU A 233 14.84 -2.78 -18.80
N ASP A 234 14.72 -3.03 -20.11
CA ASP A 234 15.70 -3.68 -21.00
C ASP A 234 16.04 -5.15 -20.66
N MET A 235 15.50 -5.70 -19.57
CA MET A 235 15.68 -7.11 -19.23
C MET A 235 14.67 -7.98 -20.01
N PRO A 236 15.03 -9.24 -20.30
CA PRO A 236 14.10 -10.14 -20.97
C PRO A 236 12.85 -10.41 -20.09
N CYS A 237 11.68 -10.37 -20.72
CA CYS A 237 10.45 -10.80 -20.13
C CYS A 237 10.53 -12.27 -19.71
N PRO A 238 10.22 -12.65 -18.47
CA PRO A 238 10.33 -14.04 -18.03
C PRO A 238 9.39 -14.99 -18.79
N THR A 239 8.31 -14.47 -19.38
CA THR A 239 7.32 -15.26 -20.11
C THR A 239 7.70 -15.50 -21.57
N CYS A 240 8.21 -14.50 -22.29
CA CYS A 240 8.41 -14.60 -23.75
C CYS A 240 9.80 -14.21 -24.24
N GLY A 241 10.66 -13.68 -23.37
CA GLY A 241 12.02 -13.24 -23.73
C GLY A 241 12.13 -11.86 -24.36
N GLU A 242 11.02 -11.23 -24.78
CA GLU A 242 11.03 -9.87 -25.32
C GLU A 242 11.49 -8.86 -24.26
N PRO A 243 12.34 -7.86 -24.57
CA PRO A 243 12.74 -6.86 -23.59
C PRO A 243 11.57 -6.09 -22.98
N ILE A 244 11.56 -5.95 -21.66
CA ILE A 244 10.60 -5.10 -20.96
C ILE A 244 10.88 -3.64 -21.34
N GLN A 245 9.86 -2.96 -21.83
CA GLN A 245 9.91 -1.54 -22.13
C GLN A 245 9.48 -0.68 -20.95
N LYS A 246 10.01 0.53 -20.88
CA LYS A 246 9.59 1.53 -19.91
C LYS A 246 9.21 2.83 -20.59
N PHE A 247 8.08 3.38 -20.19
CA PHE A 247 7.58 4.68 -20.63
C PHE A 247 6.86 5.42 -19.49
N TRP A 248 6.44 6.65 -19.74
CA TRP A 248 5.74 7.44 -18.74
C TRP A 248 4.26 7.51 -19.04
N LEU A 249 3.42 7.13 -18.05
CA LEU A 249 1.98 7.16 -18.13
C LEU A 249 1.39 7.81 -16.89
N GLY A 250 0.63 8.88 -17.04
CA GLY A 250 0.03 9.61 -15.92
C GLY A 250 1.05 10.09 -14.87
N GLY A 251 2.25 10.47 -15.31
CA GLY A 251 3.33 10.92 -14.42
C GLY A 251 4.04 9.79 -13.65
N ARG A 252 3.84 8.52 -14.06
CA ARG A 252 4.48 7.34 -13.45
C ARG A 252 5.28 6.55 -14.47
N GLY A 253 6.51 6.14 -14.10
CA GLY A 253 7.26 5.16 -14.89
C GLY A 253 6.47 3.85 -14.94
N THR A 254 6.29 3.31 -16.13
CA THR A 254 5.44 2.17 -16.42
C THR A 254 6.24 1.13 -17.17
N HIS A 255 6.22 -0.11 -16.72
CA HIS A 255 6.94 -1.22 -17.33
C HIS A 255 5.95 -2.15 -18.01
N VAL A 256 6.28 -2.59 -19.24
CA VAL A 256 5.40 -3.40 -20.08
C VAL A 256 6.20 -4.36 -20.96
N CYS A 257 5.71 -5.57 -21.12
CA CYS A 257 6.13 -6.46 -22.20
C CYS A 257 5.15 -6.30 -23.37
N VAL A 258 5.57 -5.65 -24.44
CA VAL A 258 4.68 -5.36 -25.58
C VAL A 258 4.19 -6.61 -26.31
N ASN A 259 4.89 -7.74 -26.18
CA ASN A 259 4.47 -9.02 -26.75
C ASN A 259 3.41 -9.73 -25.87
N CYS A 260 3.61 -9.75 -24.54
CA CYS A 260 2.65 -10.36 -23.63
C CYS A 260 1.43 -9.47 -23.34
N GLN A 261 1.59 -8.15 -23.51
CA GLN A 261 0.59 -7.12 -23.25
C GLN A 261 0.39 -6.26 -24.51
N PRO A 262 -0.13 -6.83 -25.62
CA PRO A 262 -0.36 -6.05 -26.83
C PRO A 262 -1.40 -4.96 -26.57
N LEU A 263 -1.13 -3.73 -27.06
CA LEU A 263 -2.11 -2.64 -26.98
C LEU A 263 -3.30 -2.95 -27.88
N GLU A 264 -4.46 -3.15 -27.29
CA GLU A 264 -5.71 -3.25 -28.04
C GLU A 264 -6.17 -1.83 -28.43
N ARG A 265 -6.04 -1.50 -29.72
CA ARG A 265 -6.58 -0.23 -30.25
C ARG A 265 -8.04 -0.45 -30.59
N ASP A 266 -8.91 0.43 -30.02
CA ASP A 266 -10.33 0.54 -30.39
C ASP A 266 -10.50 0.80 -31.89
#